data_8797458e094162c3f7cf94e4aa3129b0
#
_entry.id   8797458e094162c3f7cf94e4aa3129b0
#
_cell.length_a   1.000
_cell.length_b   1.000
_cell.length_c   1.000
_cell.angle_alpha   90.00
_cell.angle_beta   90.00
_cell.angle_gamma   90.00
#
_symmetry.space_group_name_H-M   'P 1'
#
loop_
_entity.id
_entity.type
_entity.pdbx_description
1 polymer ?
#
loop_
_entity_poly.entity_id
_entity_poly.type
_entity_poly.pdbx_seq_one_letter_code
_entity_poly.pdbx_strand_id
1 'polypeptide(L)'
;MKILLAPDKFKGSIDSITLCKLIQQEIAASYPDAEVESFPMADGGDGYSSIIKYYFDTKDAQALTVDPLMRQIKASYQISEDGSAAYIEMAAASGLALLADNERNPMKASSYGTGLMILDAIKRGAKEIYLGIGGSATNDGGIGMADALGYMFLDKNGDPLEPCGENLSSITEIVMPETDLLEDIHFTVAYDVSNPFFGLDGAAHVYAPQKGADAAQVDELDEGLKHLDTVFMKYFGRSVEVAPGAGAAGGMGGGCDVFLGARLVPGIDYLIESISLDDKIAAADILITGEGRLDEQSFQGKVLGKLIGHARAHGTKLYAICGDSSMPIKDLNAMGVDRLVTLAALAGSKEEAMAHPDKFLSAAIKKIL
;
A
#
# COMPACT_ATOMS: atom_id res chain seq x y z
N MET A 1 -22.90 -4.07 25.13
CA MET A 1 -21.45 -3.87 24.88
C MET A 1 -21.27 -3.85 23.37
N LYS A 2 -20.76 -2.75 22.86
CA LYS A 2 -20.48 -2.58 21.42
C LYS A 2 -19.02 -2.84 21.14
N ILE A 3 -18.73 -3.83 20.29
CA ILE A 3 -17.38 -4.27 19.93
C ILE A 3 -17.15 -4.00 18.45
N LEU A 4 -16.05 -3.34 18.14
CA LEU A 4 -15.62 -3.10 16.78
C LEU A 4 -14.40 -3.97 16.49
N LEU A 5 -14.43 -4.72 15.38
CA LEU A 5 -13.33 -5.55 14.91
C LEU A 5 -12.63 -4.85 13.75
N ALA A 6 -11.35 -4.55 13.89
CA ALA A 6 -10.56 -3.93 12.82
C ALA A 6 -9.15 -4.58 12.71
N PRO A 7 -9.06 -5.90 12.51
CA PRO A 7 -7.77 -6.58 12.36
C PRO A 7 -7.22 -6.46 10.94
N ASP A 8 -5.89 -6.46 10.83
CA ASP A 8 -5.18 -6.78 9.59
C ASP A 8 -4.99 -8.31 9.46
N LYS A 9 -4.56 -8.76 8.28
CA LYS A 9 -4.26 -10.17 7.99
C LYS A 9 -3.14 -10.73 8.87
N PHE A 10 -3.20 -12.02 9.17
CA PHE A 10 -2.05 -12.74 9.71
C PHE A 10 -1.28 -13.34 8.54
N LYS A 11 -0.25 -12.61 8.09
CA LYS A 11 0.51 -12.92 6.87
C LYS A 11 0.95 -14.38 6.82
N GLY A 12 0.60 -15.06 5.73
CA GLY A 12 0.89 -16.49 5.51
C GLY A 12 -0.02 -17.45 6.28
N SER A 13 -1.09 -16.96 6.95
CA SER A 13 -2.00 -17.79 7.75
C SER A 13 -3.47 -17.51 7.44
N ILE A 14 -3.96 -16.29 7.71
CA ILE A 14 -5.39 -15.98 7.57
C ILE A 14 -5.58 -14.51 7.10
N ASP A 15 -6.48 -14.29 6.14
CA ASP A 15 -6.85 -12.95 5.69
C ASP A 15 -7.75 -12.22 6.71
N SER A 16 -7.79 -10.88 6.61
CA SER A 16 -8.51 -10.05 7.58
C SER A 16 -10.03 -10.23 7.55
N ILE A 17 -10.62 -10.54 6.39
CA ILE A 17 -12.06 -10.78 6.24
C ILE A 17 -12.46 -12.08 6.95
N THR A 18 -11.70 -13.14 6.72
CA THR A 18 -11.89 -14.44 7.37
C THR A 18 -11.65 -14.33 8.89
N LEU A 19 -10.60 -13.58 9.28
CA LEU A 19 -10.29 -13.33 10.69
C LEU A 19 -11.45 -12.61 11.40
N CYS A 20 -12.00 -11.56 10.81
CA CYS A 20 -13.19 -10.88 11.33
C CYS A 20 -14.37 -11.84 11.52
N LYS A 21 -14.68 -12.67 10.52
CA LYS A 21 -15.78 -13.63 10.59
C LYS A 21 -15.62 -14.63 11.75
N LEU A 22 -14.42 -15.18 11.91
CA LEU A 22 -14.13 -16.13 12.99
C LEU A 22 -14.23 -15.46 14.36
N ILE A 23 -13.65 -14.28 14.54
CA ILE A 23 -13.74 -13.53 15.80
C ILE A 23 -15.21 -13.20 16.11
N GLN A 24 -15.97 -12.74 15.13
CA GLN A 24 -17.40 -12.42 15.32
C GLN A 24 -18.22 -13.64 15.72
N GLN A 25 -17.99 -14.80 15.11
CA GLN A 25 -18.67 -16.06 15.47
C GLN A 25 -18.38 -16.48 16.91
N GLU A 26 -17.10 -16.38 17.34
CA GLU A 26 -16.71 -16.74 18.71
C GLU A 26 -17.28 -15.77 19.75
N ILE A 27 -17.34 -14.47 19.44
CA ILE A 27 -17.97 -13.48 20.32
C ILE A 27 -19.46 -13.76 20.42
N ALA A 28 -20.16 -14.00 19.32
CA ALA A 28 -21.58 -14.30 19.33
C ALA A 28 -21.93 -15.56 20.15
N ALA A 29 -21.06 -16.57 20.10
CA ALA A 29 -21.22 -17.80 20.88
C ALA A 29 -21.00 -17.60 22.39
N SER A 30 -20.06 -16.73 22.78
CA SER A 30 -19.65 -16.53 24.17
C SER A 30 -20.35 -15.34 24.85
N TYR A 31 -20.73 -14.33 24.07
CA TYR A 31 -21.31 -13.05 24.50
C TYR A 31 -22.50 -12.66 23.61
N PRO A 32 -23.65 -13.36 23.70
CA PRO A 32 -24.77 -13.19 22.76
C PRO A 32 -25.43 -11.81 22.80
N ASP A 33 -25.26 -11.06 23.89
CA ASP A 33 -25.75 -9.69 24.02
C ASP A 33 -24.76 -8.61 23.51
N ALA A 34 -23.60 -9.01 22.95
CA ALA A 34 -22.66 -8.08 22.38
C ALA A 34 -23.06 -7.70 20.94
N GLU A 35 -23.07 -6.40 20.66
CA GLU A 35 -23.19 -5.88 19.30
C GLU A 35 -21.79 -5.86 18.67
N VAL A 36 -21.59 -6.53 17.54
CA VAL A 36 -20.29 -6.65 16.88
C VAL A 36 -20.36 -6.13 15.46
N GLU A 37 -19.55 -5.13 15.17
CA GLU A 37 -19.32 -4.63 13.79
C GLU A 37 -17.90 -5.01 13.34
N SER A 38 -17.77 -5.42 12.07
CA SER A 38 -16.49 -5.91 11.51
C SER A 38 -15.99 -5.01 10.39
N PHE A 39 -14.76 -4.55 10.53
CA PHE A 39 -14.05 -3.69 9.59
C PHE A 39 -12.68 -4.30 9.27
N PRO A 40 -12.61 -5.34 8.39
CA PRO A 40 -11.33 -5.92 8.00
C PRO A 40 -10.43 -4.88 7.37
N MET A 41 -9.16 -4.84 7.81
CA MET A 41 -8.19 -3.81 7.43
C MET A 41 -7.14 -4.37 6.48
N ALA A 42 -6.46 -3.44 5.76
CA ALA A 42 -5.24 -3.67 5.00
C ALA A 42 -4.40 -2.38 4.98
N ASP A 43 -3.10 -2.53 4.96
CA ASP A 43 -2.14 -1.43 4.97
C ASP A 43 -1.78 -0.87 3.57
N GLY A 44 -2.49 -1.32 2.51
CA GLY A 44 -2.19 -0.94 1.12
C GLY A 44 -1.29 -1.94 0.38
N GLY A 45 -0.86 -3.01 1.06
CA GLY A 45 -0.11 -4.13 0.46
C GLY A 45 -1.03 -5.26 -0.04
N ASP A 46 -0.48 -6.49 -0.04
CA ASP A 46 -1.20 -7.70 -0.47
C ASP A 46 -2.59 -7.83 0.14
N GLY A 47 -3.61 -8.06 -0.68
CA GLY A 47 -4.99 -8.24 -0.25
C GLY A 47 -5.82 -6.95 -0.23
N TYR A 48 -5.24 -5.80 -0.59
CA TYR A 48 -5.96 -4.53 -0.64
C TYR A 48 -7.16 -4.58 -1.59
N SER A 49 -7.01 -5.21 -2.76
CA SER A 49 -8.10 -5.42 -3.73
C SER A 49 -9.31 -6.17 -3.13
N SER A 50 -9.06 -7.17 -2.27
CA SER A 50 -10.12 -7.90 -1.58
C SER A 50 -10.85 -7.02 -0.54
N ILE A 51 -10.13 -6.10 0.10
CA ILE A 51 -10.71 -5.14 1.04
C ILE A 51 -11.52 -4.08 0.28
N ILE A 52 -11.06 -3.63 -0.87
CA ILE A 52 -11.85 -2.76 -1.75
C ILE A 52 -13.17 -3.43 -2.16
N LYS A 53 -13.13 -4.68 -2.61
CA LYS A 53 -14.34 -5.46 -2.93
C LYS A 53 -15.28 -5.67 -1.74
N TYR A 54 -14.74 -5.73 -0.54
CA TYR A 54 -15.54 -5.91 0.67
C TYR A 54 -16.34 -4.64 1.02
N TYR A 55 -15.75 -3.45 0.80
CA TYR A 55 -16.38 -2.19 1.21
C TYR A 55 -17.12 -1.47 0.09
N PHE A 56 -16.73 -1.68 -1.16
CA PHE A 56 -17.26 -0.93 -2.29
C PHE A 56 -17.89 -1.88 -3.32
N ASP A 57 -18.99 -1.45 -3.90
CA ASP A 57 -19.65 -2.16 -5.01
C ASP A 57 -18.78 -2.05 -6.26
N THR A 58 -17.92 -3.04 -6.46
CA THR A 58 -16.96 -3.07 -7.56
C THR A 58 -17.05 -4.37 -8.35
N LYS A 59 -16.60 -4.32 -9.60
CA LYS A 59 -16.43 -5.47 -10.48
C LYS A 59 -14.98 -5.57 -10.96
N ASP A 60 -14.57 -6.79 -11.32
CA ASP A 60 -13.27 -7.03 -11.92
C ASP A 60 -13.20 -6.40 -13.32
N ALA A 61 -12.15 -5.63 -13.57
CA ALA A 61 -11.73 -5.17 -14.88
C ALA A 61 -10.37 -5.75 -15.23
N GLN A 62 -10.10 -5.94 -16.50
CA GLN A 62 -8.79 -6.39 -17.00
C GLN A 62 -8.29 -5.41 -18.05
N ALA A 63 -7.04 -4.98 -17.87
CA ALA A 63 -6.28 -4.22 -18.85
C ALA A 63 -5.30 -5.13 -19.57
N LEU A 64 -5.17 -4.94 -20.89
CA LEU A 64 -4.02 -5.44 -21.64
C LEU A 64 -2.86 -4.48 -21.38
N THR A 65 -1.81 -4.95 -20.75
CA THR A 65 -0.70 -4.14 -20.29
C THR A 65 0.65 -4.87 -20.47
N VAL A 66 1.70 -4.36 -19.84
CA VAL A 66 3.02 -5.01 -19.82
C VAL A 66 3.50 -5.22 -18.39
N ASP A 67 4.38 -6.19 -18.21
CA ASP A 67 5.10 -6.41 -16.96
C ASP A 67 6.31 -5.44 -16.82
N PRO A 68 7.07 -5.46 -15.71
CA PRO A 68 8.21 -4.55 -15.51
C PRO A 68 9.29 -4.62 -16.60
N LEU A 69 9.38 -5.72 -17.35
CA LEU A 69 10.31 -5.94 -18.46
C LEU A 69 9.65 -5.79 -19.83
N MET A 70 8.53 -5.06 -19.91
CA MET A 70 7.80 -4.73 -21.14
C MET A 70 7.19 -5.93 -21.89
N ARG A 71 7.03 -7.10 -21.23
CA ARG A 71 6.35 -8.28 -21.80
C ARG A 71 4.85 -8.12 -21.66
N GLN A 72 4.08 -8.43 -22.70
CA GLN A 72 2.62 -8.30 -22.68
C GLN A 72 1.98 -9.25 -21.66
N ILE A 73 1.11 -8.68 -20.81
CA ILE A 73 0.33 -9.39 -19.81
C ILE A 73 -1.10 -8.85 -19.75
N LYS A 74 -1.96 -9.57 -19.03
CA LYS A 74 -3.26 -9.06 -18.57
C LYS A 74 -3.17 -8.81 -17.08
N ALA A 75 -3.45 -7.59 -16.65
CA ALA A 75 -3.52 -7.23 -15.25
C ALA A 75 -4.97 -6.90 -14.85
N SER A 76 -5.39 -7.35 -13.67
CA SER A 76 -6.72 -7.09 -13.14
C SER A 76 -6.71 -5.92 -12.17
N TYR A 77 -7.81 -5.16 -12.13
CA TYR A 77 -8.08 -4.12 -11.15
C TYR A 77 -9.58 -4.06 -10.85
N GLN A 78 -9.99 -3.28 -9.85
CA GLN A 78 -11.38 -3.09 -9.49
C GLN A 78 -11.91 -1.79 -10.11
N ILE A 79 -13.13 -1.81 -10.63
CA ILE A 79 -13.86 -0.63 -11.07
C ILE A 79 -15.24 -0.62 -10.43
N SER A 80 -15.73 0.55 -10.00
CA SER A 80 -17.08 0.68 -9.45
C SER A 80 -18.14 0.23 -10.47
N GLU A 81 -19.31 -0.19 -10.00
CA GLU A 81 -20.38 -0.68 -10.87
C GLU A 81 -20.79 0.36 -11.92
N ASP A 82 -20.81 1.64 -11.55
CA ASP A 82 -21.12 2.77 -12.44
C ASP A 82 -19.95 3.20 -13.33
N GLY A 83 -18.75 2.64 -13.11
CA GLY A 83 -17.53 2.94 -13.86
C GLY A 83 -16.83 4.25 -13.48
N SER A 84 -17.31 4.98 -12.46
CA SER A 84 -16.79 6.31 -12.08
C SER A 84 -15.49 6.26 -11.29
N ALA A 85 -15.23 5.18 -10.55
CA ALA A 85 -14.05 5.00 -9.72
C ALA A 85 -13.28 3.72 -10.07
N ALA A 86 -11.95 3.79 -10.11
CA ALA A 86 -11.07 2.65 -10.32
C ALA A 86 -10.07 2.49 -9.16
N TYR A 87 -9.82 1.24 -8.77
CA TYR A 87 -8.89 0.87 -7.71
C TYR A 87 -7.82 -0.05 -8.31
N ILE A 88 -6.62 0.47 -8.44
CA ILE A 88 -5.50 -0.15 -9.16
C ILE A 88 -4.39 -0.48 -8.16
N GLU A 89 -3.90 -1.70 -8.21
CA GLU A 89 -2.64 -2.08 -7.55
C GLU A 89 -1.51 -2.04 -8.58
N MET A 90 -0.52 -1.17 -8.37
CA MET A 90 0.67 -1.07 -9.23
C MET A 90 1.34 -2.43 -9.43
N ALA A 91 1.37 -3.25 -8.38
CA ALA A 91 2.00 -4.58 -8.39
C ALA A 91 1.38 -5.55 -9.41
N ALA A 92 0.15 -5.30 -9.87
CA ALA A 92 -0.51 -6.15 -10.89
C ALA A 92 0.16 -6.05 -12.28
N ALA A 93 0.86 -4.92 -12.57
CA ALA A 93 1.59 -4.72 -13.82
C ALA A 93 3.07 -4.40 -13.60
N SER A 94 3.44 -3.74 -12.49
CA SER A 94 4.82 -3.31 -12.23
C SER A 94 5.40 -3.93 -10.95
N GLY A 95 4.87 -5.09 -10.54
CA GLY A 95 5.20 -5.76 -9.29
C GLY A 95 6.41 -6.68 -9.34
N LEU A 96 7.11 -6.78 -8.20
CA LEU A 96 8.28 -7.65 -8.04
C LEU A 96 7.92 -9.15 -8.17
N ALA A 97 6.69 -9.52 -7.78
CA ALA A 97 6.20 -10.90 -7.88
C ALA A 97 6.00 -11.40 -9.32
N LEU A 98 5.99 -10.51 -10.31
CA LEU A 98 5.91 -10.87 -11.74
C LEU A 98 7.26 -11.33 -12.31
N LEU A 99 8.35 -11.14 -11.57
CA LEU A 99 9.71 -11.43 -11.99
C LEU A 99 10.29 -12.62 -11.22
N ALA A 100 10.93 -13.53 -11.92
CA ALA A 100 11.80 -14.51 -11.27
C ALA A 100 12.99 -13.82 -10.60
N ASP A 101 13.60 -14.44 -9.59
CA ASP A 101 14.69 -13.82 -8.83
C ASP A 101 15.86 -13.36 -9.71
N ASN A 102 16.18 -14.12 -10.76
CA ASN A 102 17.24 -13.82 -11.72
C ASN A 102 16.85 -12.78 -12.78
N GLU A 103 15.59 -12.37 -12.84
CA GLU A 103 15.10 -11.31 -13.75
C GLU A 103 15.03 -9.95 -13.05
N ARG A 104 15.18 -9.91 -11.74
CA ARG A 104 15.07 -8.67 -10.94
C ARG A 104 16.21 -7.72 -11.28
N ASN A 105 15.86 -6.56 -11.82
CA ASN A 105 16.80 -5.50 -12.16
C ASN A 105 16.09 -4.14 -12.20
N PRO A 106 16.17 -3.33 -11.13
CA PRO A 106 15.49 -2.04 -11.07
C PRO A 106 16.05 -0.98 -12.02
N MET A 107 17.25 -1.21 -12.60
CA MET A 107 17.80 -0.37 -13.65
C MET A 107 16.96 -0.44 -14.94
N LYS A 108 16.41 -1.64 -15.25
CA LYS A 108 15.67 -1.95 -16.48
C LYS A 108 14.15 -2.01 -16.29
N ALA A 109 13.70 -2.18 -15.06
CA ALA A 109 12.27 -2.31 -14.76
C ALA A 109 11.56 -0.97 -14.94
N SER A 110 10.39 -1.00 -15.61
CA SER A 110 9.58 0.19 -15.91
C SER A 110 8.19 0.11 -15.28
N SER A 111 7.69 1.24 -14.83
CA SER A 111 6.31 1.42 -14.37
C SER A 111 5.30 1.65 -15.50
N TYR A 112 5.70 1.50 -16.75
CA TYR A 112 4.88 1.71 -17.95
C TYR A 112 3.56 0.94 -17.91
N GLY A 113 3.61 -0.32 -17.46
CA GLY A 113 2.43 -1.15 -17.33
C GLY A 113 1.36 -0.58 -16.39
N THR A 114 1.77 0.08 -15.30
CA THR A 114 0.84 0.79 -14.40
C THR A 114 0.15 1.94 -15.11
N GLY A 115 0.88 2.72 -15.92
CA GLY A 115 0.30 3.80 -16.74
C GLY A 115 -0.74 3.27 -17.74
N LEU A 116 -0.51 2.11 -18.36
CA LEU A 116 -1.51 1.48 -19.23
C LEU A 116 -2.77 1.05 -18.49
N MET A 117 -2.66 0.59 -17.23
CA MET A 117 -3.83 0.27 -16.40
C MET A 117 -4.64 1.54 -16.09
N ILE A 118 -3.97 2.64 -15.73
CA ILE A 118 -4.59 3.95 -15.52
C ILE A 118 -5.32 4.40 -16.79
N LEU A 119 -4.67 4.30 -17.95
CA LEU A 119 -5.25 4.66 -19.23
C LEU A 119 -6.49 3.81 -19.59
N ASP A 120 -6.48 2.50 -19.28
CA ASP A 120 -7.65 1.63 -19.47
C ASP A 120 -8.81 2.05 -18.56
N ALA A 121 -8.54 2.38 -17.30
CA ALA A 121 -9.54 2.87 -16.36
C ALA A 121 -10.19 4.19 -16.82
N ILE A 122 -9.39 5.16 -17.26
CA ILE A 122 -9.87 6.44 -17.83
C ILE A 122 -10.75 6.19 -19.07
N LYS A 123 -10.31 5.32 -19.97
CA LYS A 123 -11.11 4.94 -21.16
C LYS A 123 -12.44 4.27 -20.84
N ARG A 124 -12.56 3.63 -19.67
CA ARG A 124 -13.82 3.06 -19.16
C ARG A 124 -14.70 4.08 -18.45
N GLY A 125 -14.23 5.29 -18.24
CA GLY A 125 -15.00 6.40 -17.69
C GLY A 125 -14.63 6.77 -16.24
N ALA A 126 -13.60 6.13 -15.66
CA ALA A 126 -13.18 6.47 -14.30
C ALA A 126 -12.70 7.92 -14.21
N LYS A 127 -13.21 8.63 -13.21
CA LYS A 127 -12.83 10.00 -12.83
C LYS A 127 -12.10 10.03 -11.49
N GLU A 128 -12.33 9.04 -10.66
CA GLU A 128 -11.64 8.83 -9.39
C GLU A 128 -10.72 7.62 -9.52
N ILE A 129 -9.41 7.80 -9.39
CA ILE A 129 -8.44 6.70 -9.48
C ILE A 129 -7.67 6.57 -8.18
N TYR A 130 -7.82 5.41 -7.56
CA TYR A 130 -7.12 5.02 -6.35
C TYR A 130 -6.01 4.04 -6.74
N LEU A 131 -4.75 4.44 -6.48
CA LEU A 131 -3.58 3.68 -6.86
C LEU A 131 -2.79 3.24 -5.61
N GLY A 132 -2.76 1.94 -5.35
CA GLY A 132 -1.85 1.35 -4.37
C GLY A 132 -0.49 1.10 -5.01
N ILE A 133 0.59 1.64 -4.42
CA ILE A 133 1.93 1.56 -5.02
C ILE A 133 2.88 0.57 -4.34
N GLY A 134 2.37 -0.26 -3.41
CA GLY A 134 3.17 -1.30 -2.76
C GLY A 134 3.61 -2.43 -3.70
N GLY A 135 4.67 -3.18 -3.32
CA GLY A 135 5.12 -4.37 -4.03
C GLY A 135 5.83 -4.17 -5.37
N SER A 136 6.34 -2.95 -5.67
CA SER A 136 6.94 -2.58 -6.95
C SER A 136 8.28 -3.28 -7.24
N ALA A 137 8.57 -3.52 -8.53
CA ALA A 137 9.87 -3.96 -9.06
C ALA A 137 10.76 -2.81 -9.53
N THR A 138 10.21 -1.61 -9.66
CA THR A 138 10.77 -0.47 -10.37
C THR A 138 11.51 0.51 -9.46
N ASN A 139 12.44 1.28 -10.03
CA ASN A 139 13.06 2.45 -9.42
C ASN A 139 13.23 3.54 -10.49
N ASP A 140 12.16 3.86 -11.17
CA ASP A 140 12.11 4.75 -12.33
C ASP A 140 11.46 6.11 -12.04
N GLY A 141 11.18 6.44 -10.76
CA GLY A 141 10.57 7.72 -10.41
C GLY A 141 9.20 7.96 -11.04
N GLY A 142 8.54 6.89 -11.55
CA GLY A 142 7.24 6.98 -12.21
C GLY A 142 7.29 7.45 -13.68
N ILE A 143 8.48 7.59 -14.28
CA ILE A 143 8.58 8.02 -15.68
C ILE A 143 7.98 7.00 -16.64
N GLY A 144 8.03 5.69 -16.33
CA GLY A 144 7.34 4.68 -17.14
C GLY A 144 5.83 4.89 -17.15
N MET A 145 5.22 5.13 -16.01
CA MET A 145 3.80 5.47 -15.91
C MET A 145 3.48 6.73 -16.74
N ALA A 146 4.29 7.77 -16.61
CA ALA A 146 4.08 9.03 -17.32
C ALA A 146 4.20 8.84 -18.86
N ASP A 147 5.17 8.04 -19.32
CA ASP A 147 5.33 7.74 -20.75
C ASP A 147 4.10 7.05 -21.34
N ALA A 148 3.52 6.07 -20.64
CA ALA A 148 2.26 5.44 -21.04
C ALA A 148 1.08 6.41 -21.11
N LEU A 149 1.14 7.53 -20.37
CA LEU A 149 0.13 8.59 -20.37
C LEU A 149 0.44 9.72 -21.39
N GLY A 150 1.51 9.55 -22.20
CA GLY A 150 1.82 10.42 -23.31
C GLY A 150 2.95 11.44 -23.05
N TYR A 151 3.59 11.41 -21.90
CA TYR A 151 4.85 12.16 -21.71
C TYR A 151 5.97 11.50 -22.51
N MET A 152 6.99 12.28 -22.91
CA MET A 152 8.19 11.74 -23.54
C MET A 152 9.42 12.34 -22.87
N PHE A 153 10.43 11.53 -22.64
CA PHE A 153 11.68 11.92 -22.00
C PHE A 153 12.81 11.90 -23.01
N LEU A 154 13.52 13.01 -23.17
CA LEU A 154 14.57 13.16 -24.18
C LEU A 154 15.93 13.36 -23.53
N ASP A 155 16.97 12.85 -24.18
CA ASP A 155 18.35 13.08 -23.82
C ASP A 155 18.85 14.45 -24.34
N LYS A 156 20.15 14.76 -24.12
CA LYS A 156 20.80 15.99 -24.56
C LYS A 156 20.86 16.18 -26.10
N ASN A 157 20.64 15.13 -26.87
CA ASN A 157 20.63 15.17 -28.33
C ASN A 157 19.21 15.32 -28.89
N GLY A 158 18.19 15.25 -28.03
CA GLY A 158 16.78 15.21 -28.39
C GLY A 158 16.29 13.82 -28.78
N ASP A 159 17.05 12.77 -28.46
CA ASP A 159 16.64 11.39 -28.71
C ASP A 159 15.76 10.86 -27.56
N PRO A 160 14.67 10.11 -27.85
CA PRO A 160 13.82 9.53 -26.84
C PRO A 160 14.55 8.49 -25.98
N LEU A 161 14.33 8.54 -24.66
CA LEU A 161 14.86 7.60 -23.69
C LEU A 161 13.83 6.51 -23.33
N GLU A 162 14.28 5.27 -23.16
CA GLU A 162 13.46 4.23 -22.55
C GLU A 162 13.14 4.63 -21.09
N PRO A 163 11.87 4.59 -20.66
CA PRO A 163 11.46 5.07 -19.34
C PRO A 163 11.75 4.03 -18.25
N CYS A 164 13.00 3.95 -17.82
CA CYS A 164 13.47 3.04 -16.77
C CYS A 164 14.58 3.69 -15.92
N GLY A 165 14.94 3.02 -14.81
CA GLY A 165 15.85 3.57 -13.80
C GLY A 165 17.21 4.02 -14.33
N GLU A 166 17.84 3.26 -15.23
CA GLU A 166 19.17 3.57 -15.75
C GLU A 166 19.24 4.88 -16.57
N ASN A 167 18.10 5.34 -17.08
CA ASN A 167 18.04 6.52 -17.93
C ASN A 167 17.69 7.82 -17.19
N LEU A 168 17.37 7.75 -15.89
CA LEU A 168 16.97 8.92 -15.08
C LEU A 168 17.96 10.08 -15.17
N SER A 169 19.27 9.80 -15.03
CA SER A 169 20.33 10.82 -15.09
C SER A 169 20.54 11.43 -16.49
N SER A 170 19.99 10.81 -17.53
CA SER A 170 20.15 11.25 -18.92
C SER A 170 19.02 12.17 -19.39
N ILE A 171 17.97 12.34 -18.61
CA ILE A 171 16.79 13.15 -18.96
C ILE A 171 17.18 14.64 -18.96
N THR A 172 17.05 15.31 -20.08
CA THR A 172 17.29 16.75 -20.21
C THR A 172 16.04 17.53 -20.56
N GLU A 173 15.04 16.85 -21.17
CA GLU A 173 13.80 17.47 -21.61
C GLU A 173 12.61 16.53 -21.33
N ILE A 174 11.47 17.12 -20.94
CA ILE A 174 10.18 16.47 -20.85
C ILE A 174 9.25 17.10 -21.87
N VAL A 175 8.74 16.29 -22.80
CA VAL A 175 7.70 16.70 -23.73
C VAL A 175 6.34 16.34 -23.10
N MET A 176 5.48 17.34 -22.98
CA MET A 176 4.12 17.16 -22.41
C MET A 176 3.19 16.45 -23.41
N PRO A 177 2.19 15.71 -22.95
CA PRO A 177 1.15 15.13 -23.81
C PRO A 177 0.45 16.20 -24.64
N GLU A 178 0.12 15.89 -25.90
CA GLU A 178 -0.63 16.81 -26.77
C GLU A 178 -2.08 17.03 -26.29
N THR A 179 -2.64 16.06 -25.58
CA THR A 179 -4.00 16.11 -25.04
C THR A 179 -3.96 15.98 -23.54
N ASP A 180 -4.74 16.78 -22.82
CA ASP A 180 -4.89 16.66 -21.38
C ASP A 180 -5.87 15.53 -21.05
N LEU A 181 -5.34 14.28 -21.08
CA LEU A 181 -6.11 13.08 -20.73
C LEU A 181 -6.44 13.03 -19.23
N LEU A 182 -5.75 13.83 -18.42
CA LEU A 182 -5.87 13.83 -16.98
C LEU A 182 -6.80 14.94 -16.46
N GLU A 183 -7.29 15.80 -17.35
CA GLU A 183 -8.27 16.81 -17.00
C GLU A 183 -9.51 16.17 -16.35
N ASP A 184 -9.95 16.69 -15.22
CA ASP A 184 -11.07 16.18 -14.42
C ASP A 184 -10.86 14.73 -13.86
N ILE A 185 -9.63 14.22 -13.82
CA ILE A 185 -9.32 12.97 -13.14
C ILE A 185 -8.69 13.27 -11.78
N HIS A 186 -9.24 12.67 -10.73
CA HIS A 186 -8.72 12.80 -9.37
C HIS A 186 -7.93 11.54 -8.99
N PHE A 187 -6.68 11.73 -8.59
CA PHE A 187 -5.81 10.64 -8.18
C PHE A 187 -5.57 10.67 -6.68
N THR A 188 -5.82 9.54 -6.04
CA THR A 188 -5.40 9.28 -4.66
C THR A 188 -4.42 8.11 -4.68
N VAL A 189 -3.21 8.33 -4.18
CA VAL A 189 -2.14 7.33 -4.19
C VAL A 189 -1.84 6.89 -2.77
N ALA A 190 -2.06 5.60 -2.52
CA ALA A 190 -1.86 4.97 -1.22
C ALA A 190 -0.43 4.45 -1.10
N TYR A 191 0.31 4.94 -0.11
CA TYR A 191 1.65 4.48 0.23
C TYR A 191 1.70 3.90 1.65
N ASP A 192 2.69 3.05 1.91
CA ASP A 192 2.93 2.41 3.22
C ASP A 192 4.26 2.83 3.88
N VAL A 193 5.08 3.64 3.18
CA VAL A 193 6.39 4.10 3.63
C VAL A 193 6.59 5.59 3.34
N SER A 194 7.19 6.32 4.27
CA SER A 194 7.36 7.78 4.20
C SER A 194 8.76 8.24 3.77
N ASN A 195 9.57 7.34 3.22
CA ASN A 195 10.93 7.64 2.80
C ASN A 195 10.99 8.81 1.79
N PRO A 196 12.04 9.64 1.85
CA PRO A 196 12.27 10.70 0.88
C PRO A 196 12.54 10.15 -0.52
N PHE A 197 12.45 11.00 -1.51
CA PHE A 197 12.58 10.61 -2.92
C PHE A 197 13.97 10.05 -3.24
N PHE A 198 15.03 10.70 -2.73
CA PHE A 198 16.43 10.28 -2.87
C PHE A 198 17.20 10.51 -1.58
N GLY A 199 18.50 10.15 -1.55
CA GLY A 199 19.40 10.24 -0.39
C GLY A 199 19.52 8.93 0.38
N LEU A 200 20.31 8.91 1.46
CA LEU A 200 20.62 7.68 2.20
C LEU A 200 19.40 6.94 2.76
N ASP A 201 18.33 7.68 3.11
CA ASP A 201 17.06 7.13 3.53
C ASP A 201 16.02 7.11 2.38
N GLY A 202 16.45 7.40 1.16
CA GLY A 202 15.62 7.52 -0.04
C GLY A 202 15.24 6.19 -0.69
N ALA A 203 14.48 6.30 -1.78
CA ALA A 203 13.91 5.17 -2.50
C ALA A 203 14.95 4.13 -2.93
N ALA A 204 16.07 4.56 -3.53
CA ALA A 204 17.09 3.67 -4.06
C ALA A 204 17.83 2.93 -2.95
N HIS A 205 18.40 3.65 -1.98
CA HIS A 205 19.18 3.06 -0.90
C HIS A 205 18.39 2.06 -0.05
N VAL A 206 17.11 2.36 0.21
CA VAL A 206 16.28 1.52 1.08
C VAL A 206 15.67 0.32 0.32
N TYR A 207 15.24 0.51 -0.92
CA TYR A 207 14.40 -0.49 -1.60
C TYR A 207 15.00 -1.12 -2.85
N ALA A 208 16.00 -0.51 -3.52
CA ALA A 208 16.56 -1.09 -4.73
C ALA A 208 17.33 -2.41 -4.52
N PRO A 209 18.02 -2.66 -3.37
CA PRO A 209 18.69 -3.93 -3.16
C PRO A 209 17.76 -5.15 -3.20
N GLN A 210 16.56 -5.09 -2.60
CA GLN A 210 15.58 -6.19 -2.66
C GLN A 210 15.00 -6.40 -4.06
N LYS A 211 15.13 -5.40 -4.96
CA LYS A 211 14.73 -5.44 -6.36
C LYS A 211 15.85 -5.92 -7.28
N GLY A 212 17.01 -6.28 -6.71
CA GLY A 212 18.13 -6.87 -7.44
C GLY A 212 19.29 -5.91 -7.77
N ALA A 213 19.27 -4.67 -7.26
CA ALA A 213 20.39 -3.73 -7.46
C ALA A 213 21.60 -4.12 -6.61
N ASP A 214 22.79 -4.03 -7.18
CA ASP A 214 24.04 -4.01 -6.44
C ASP A 214 24.35 -2.59 -5.90
N ALA A 215 25.41 -2.46 -5.10
CA ALA A 215 25.74 -1.18 -4.46
C ALA A 215 26.01 -0.04 -5.46
N ALA A 216 26.65 -0.32 -6.60
CA ALA A 216 26.93 0.69 -7.61
C ALA A 216 25.65 1.14 -8.32
N GLN A 217 24.74 0.20 -8.60
CA GLN A 217 23.44 0.49 -9.17
C GLN A 217 22.54 1.29 -8.22
N VAL A 218 22.64 1.03 -6.90
CA VAL A 218 21.92 1.82 -5.88
C VAL A 218 22.34 3.28 -5.93
N ASP A 219 23.67 3.56 -5.96
CA ASP A 219 24.19 4.92 -6.06
C ASP A 219 23.77 5.60 -7.37
N GLU A 220 23.79 4.86 -8.50
CA GLU A 220 23.37 5.37 -9.81
C GLU A 220 21.87 5.72 -9.83
N LEU A 221 21.02 4.87 -9.26
CA LEU A 221 19.58 5.09 -9.16
C LEU A 221 19.27 6.29 -8.25
N ASP A 222 20.00 6.46 -7.13
CA ASP A 222 19.80 7.58 -6.22
C ASP A 222 20.16 8.92 -6.88
N GLU A 223 21.33 9.01 -7.53
CA GLU A 223 21.71 10.18 -8.31
C GLU A 223 20.73 10.42 -9.48
N GLY A 224 20.18 9.36 -10.08
CA GLY A 224 19.13 9.44 -11.09
C GLY A 224 17.85 10.09 -10.57
N LEU A 225 17.36 9.67 -9.40
CA LEU A 225 16.19 10.27 -8.77
C LEU A 225 16.43 11.73 -8.38
N LYS A 226 17.61 12.04 -7.84
CA LYS A 226 18.02 13.40 -7.52
C LYS A 226 18.06 14.29 -8.76
N HIS A 227 18.60 13.78 -9.88
CA HIS A 227 18.55 14.48 -11.16
C HIS A 227 17.11 14.70 -11.62
N LEU A 228 16.26 13.68 -11.55
CA LEU A 228 14.85 13.78 -11.92
C LEU A 228 14.10 14.85 -11.10
N ASP A 229 14.41 15.01 -9.81
CA ASP A 229 13.83 16.08 -8.99
C ASP A 229 14.23 17.47 -9.50
N THR A 230 15.49 17.66 -10.00
CA THR A 230 15.89 18.91 -10.64
C THR A 230 15.15 19.17 -11.96
N VAL A 231 14.84 18.10 -12.69
CA VAL A 231 14.03 18.18 -13.91
C VAL A 231 12.57 18.50 -13.56
N PHE A 232 12.01 17.92 -12.50
CA PHE A 232 10.67 18.27 -11.99
C PHE A 232 10.60 19.75 -11.61
N MET A 233 11.58 20.26 -10.89
CA MET A 233 11.64 21.70 -10.57
C MET A 233 11.66 22.57 -11.83
N LYS A 234 12.41 22.17 -12.86
CA LYS A 234 12.50 22.91 -14.13
C LYS A 234 11.20 22.98 -14.91
N TYR A 235 10.48 21.85 -15.02
CA TYR A 235 9.31 21.74 -15.91
C TYR A 235 7.97 21.97 -15.18
N PHE A 236 7.89 21.63 -13.90
CA PHE A 236 6.66 21.71 -13.12
C PHE A 236 6.74 22.70 -11.94
N GLY A 237 7.93 23.30 -11.68
CA GLY A 237 8.13 24.21 -10.56
C GLY A 237 7.99 23.55 -9.19
N ARG A 238 8.21 22.24 -9.10
CA ARG A 238 7.92 21.43 -7.93
C ARG A 238 9.05 20.45 -7.63
N SER A 239 9.50 20.42 -6.36
CA SER A 239 10.40 19.40 -5.82
C SER A 239 9.62 18.43 -4.96
N VAL A 240 9.99 17.16 -5.02
CA VAL A 240 9.41 16.09 -4.21
C VAL A 240 10.43 15.45 -3.26
N GLU A 241 11.62 16.02 -3.13
CA GLU A 241 12.74 15.51 -2.32
C GLU A 241 12.28 14.98 -0.96
N VAL A 242 11.54 15.79 -0.20
CA VAL A 242 11.11 15.49 1.17
C VAL A 242 9.58 15.32 1.28
N ALA A 243 8.88 15.18 0.16
CA ALA A 243 7.42 14.96 0.22
C ALA A 243 7.13 13.57 0.80
N PRO A 244 6.25 13.46 1.83
CA PRO A 244 5.91 12.19 2.44
C PRO A 244 5.40 11.18 1.41
N GLY A 245 6.03 9.99 1.37
CA GLY A 245 5.67 8.95 0.41
C GLY A 245 6.28 9.11 -0.99
N ALA A 246 7.05 10.19 -1.26
CA ALA A 246 7.65 10.40 -2.57
C ALA A 246 8.61 9.28 -2.96
N GLY A 247 9.40 8.74 -2.00
CA GLY A 247 10.32 7.63 -2.22
C GLY A 247 9.64 6.26 -2.33
N ALA A 248 8.35 6.16 -2.01
CA ALA A 248 7.62 4.89 -2.10
C ALA A 248 7.68 4.33 -3.53
N ALA A 249 7.80 2.99 -3.61
CA ALA A 249 7.80 2.26 -4.88
C ALA A 249 8.88 2.69 -5.88
N GLY A 250 10.09 3.05 -5.38
CA GLY A 250 11.19 3.47 -6.24
C GLY A 250 10.98 4.85 -6.88
N GLY A 251 10.39 5.76 -6.10
CA GLY A 251 10.07 7.13 -6.53
C GLY A 251 8.73 7.28 -7.24
N MET A 252 7.96 6.21 -7.38
CA MET A 252 6.62 6.27 -7.99
C MET A 252 5.70 7.28 -7.29
N GLY A 253 5.78 7.37 -5.92
CA GLY A 253 5.03 8.36 -5.18
C GLY A 253 5.31 9.79 -5.64
N GLY A 254 6.59 10.17 -5.78
CA GLY A 254 6.97 11.48 -6.32
C GLY A 254 6.52 11.70 -7.75
N GLY A 255 6.66 10.67 -8.61
CA GLY A 255 6.14 10.73 -9.98
C GLY A 255 4.63 10.95 -10.04
N CYS A 256 3.85 10.26 -9.21
CA CYS A 256 2.40 10.45 -9.12
C CYS A 256 2.03 11.86 -8.67
N ASP A 257 2.78 12.40 -7.69
CA ASP A 257 2.57 13.77 -7.24
C ASP A 257 2.78 14.78 -8.37
N VAL A 258 3.86 14.61 -9.16
CA VAL A 258 4.24 15.56 -10.23
C VAL A 258 3.42 15.38 -11.50
N PHE A 259 3.33 14.15 -12.02
CA PHE A 259 2.70 13.89 -13.32
C PHE A 259 1.19 13.81 -13.26
N LEU A 260 0.62 13.37 -12.14
CA LEU A 260 -0.82 13.16 -11.98
C LEU A 260 -1.48 14.24 -11.09
N GLY A 261 -0.70 15.07 -10.40
CA GLY A 261 -1.23 15.95 -9.36
C GLY A 261 -1.88 15.16 -8.21
N ALA A 262 -1.41 13.96 -7.93
CA ALA A 262 -2.05 13.02 -7.04
C ALA A 262 -1.98 13.46 -5.57
N ARG A 263 -3.05 13.20 -4.81
CA ARG A 263 -3.04 13.27 -3.35
C ARG A 263 -2.36 12.00 -2.80
N LEU A 264 -1.16 12.15 -2.25
CA LEU A 264 -0.45 11.07 -1.56
C LEU A 264 -1.01 10.88 -0.16
N VAL A 265 -1.42 9.65 0.20
CA VAL A 265 -1.96 9.33 1.52
C VAL A 265 -1.39 8.01 2.04
N PRO A 266 -1.15 7.85 3.35
CA PRO A 266 -0.94 6.52 3.91
C PRO A 266 -2.16 5.63 3.60
N GLY A 267 -1.92 4.40 3.10
CA GLY A 267 -3.00 3.52 2.64
C GLY A 267 -4.05 3.22 3.71
N ILE A 268 -3.61 3.11 4.96
CA ILE A 268 -4.51 2.91 6.10
C ILE A 268 -5.39 4.15 6.38
N ASP A 269 -4.85 5.37 6.24
CA ASP A 269 -5.62 6.60 6.46
C ASP A 269 -6.73 6.76 5.42
N TYR A 270 -6.42 6.42 4.14
CA TYR A 270 -7.44 6.37 3.10
C TYR A 270 -8.59 5.41 3.45
N LEU A 271 -8.27 4.20 3.91
CA LEU A 271 -9.29 3.22 4.25
C LEU A 271 -10.15 3.69 5.44
N ILE A 272 -9.51 4.19 6.51
CA ILE A 272 -10.21 4.73 7.69
C ILE A 272 -11.19 5.85 7.28
N GLU A 273 -10.74 6.79 6.44
CA GLU A 273 -11.55 7.91 5.95
C GLU A 273 -12.72 7.40 5.09
N SER A 274 -12.45 6.51 4.12
CA SER A 274 -13.44 6.05 3.15
C SER A 274 -14.61 5.27 3.76
N ILE A 275 -14.37 4.56 4.88
CA ILE A 275 -15.40 3.77 5.58
C ILE A 275 -15.91 4.45 6.85
N SER A 276 -15.51 5.71 7.11
CA SER A 276 -15.87 6.47 8.31
C SER A 276 -15.58 5.70 9.61
N LEU A 277 -14.42 5.02 9.66
CA LEU A 277 -14.06 4.14 10.77
C LEU A 277 -13.87 4.90 12.07
N ASP A 278 -13.43 6.17 12.02
CA ASP A 278 -13.23 7.01 13.21
C ASP A 278 -14.54 7.23 13.98
N ASP A 279 -15.65 7.52 13.29
CA ASP A 279 -16.97 7.63 13.90
C ASP A 279 -17.44 6.33 14.54
N LYS A 280 -17.09 5.19 13.92
CA LYS A 280 -17.42 3.86 14.43
C LYS A 280 -16.62 3.53 15.69
N ILE A 281 -15.33 3.90 15.72
CA ILE A 281 -14.47 3.75 16.91
C ILE A 281 -15.02 4.60 18.06
N ALA A 282 -15.42 5.84 17.80
CA ALA A 282 -16.01 6.73 18.79
C ALA A 282 -17.30 6.18 19.44
N ALA A 283 -18.06 5.37 18.69
CA ALA A 283 -19.30 4.76 19.15
C ALA A 283 -19.13 3.37 19.82
N ALA A 284 -17.91 2.83 19.85
CA ALA A 284 -17.63 1.49 20.38
C ALA A 284 -17.13 1.53 21.83
N ASP A 285 -17.48 0.51 22.63
CA ASP A 285 -16.90 0.29 23.96
C ASP A 285 -15.49 -0.30 23.87
N ILE A 286 -15.27 -1.18 22.86
CA ILE A 286 -14.05 -1.93 22.66
C ILE A 286 -13.73 -2.00 21.16
N LEU A 287 -12.51 -1.66 20.81
CA LEU A 287 -11.89 -1.93 19.51
C LEU A 287 -10.97 -3.15 19.62
N ILE A 288 -11.26 -4.22 18.88
CA ILE A 288 -10.38 -5.38 18.75
C ILE A 288 -9.67 -5.30 17.41
N THR A 289 -8.34 -5.24 17.47
CA THR A 289 -7.47 -5.27 16.28
C THR A 289 -6.47 -6.42 16.39
N GLY A 290 -5.65 -6.61 15.37
CA GLY A 290 -4.60 -7.63 15.36
C GLY A 290 -3.85 -7.67 14.06
N GLU A 291 -2.71 -8.35 14.11
CA GLU A 291 -1.83 -8.61 12.99
C GLU A 291 -1.04 -9.90 13.21
N GLY A 292 -0.38 -10.42 12.16
CA GLY A 292 0.37 -11.68 12.27
C GLY A 292 1.53 -11.62 13.24
N ARG A 293 2.26 -10.49 13.29
CA ARG A 293 3.37 -10.27 14.23
C ARG A 293 3.41 -8.82 14.67
N LEU A 294 3.37 -8.64 15.98
CA LEU A 294 3.45 -7.35 16.62
C LEU A 294 4.90 -7.05 17.04
N ASP A 295 5.47 -6.01 16.45
CA ASP A 295 6.81 -5.50 16.73
C ASP A 295 6.85 -3.95 16.64
N GLU A 296 8.03 -3.34 16.76
CA GLU A 296 8.19 -1.89 16.72
C GLU A 296 7.67 -1.26 15.41
N GLN A 297 7.74 -1.97 14.29
CA GLN A 297 7.25 -1.48 13.01
C GLN A 297 5.72 -1.39 12.95
N SER A 298 5.00 -2.16 13.77
CA SER A 298 3.53 -2.13 13.87
C SER A 298 3.01 -0.75 14.29
N PHE A 299 3.86 0.07 14.94
CA PHE A 299 3.52 1.42 15.42
C PHE A 299 3.94 2.53 14.44
N GLN A 300 4.69 2.19 13.39
CA GLN A 300 5.21 3.15 12.41
C GLN A 300 4.27 3.27 11.19
N GLY A 301 3.08 3.87 11.41
CA GLY A 301 2.15 4.16 10.31
C GLY A 301 1.29 2.98 9.81
N LYS A 302 1.43 1.78 10.41
CA LYS A 302 0.63 0.60 10.10
C LYS A 302 -0.73 0.61 10.80
N VAL A 303 -1.57 -0.38 10.51
CA VAL A 303 -2.95 -0.52 11.01
C VAL A 303 -3.03 -0.31 12.52
N LEU A 304 -2.25 -1.06 13.31
CA LEU A 304 -2.28 -0.98 14.78
C LEU A 304 -1.93 0.42 15.30
N GLY A 305 -0.84 1.01 14.82
CA GLY A 305 -0.38 2.34 15.26
C GLY A 305 -1.42 3.43 15.01
N LYS A 306 -2.10 3.39 13.85
CA LYS A 306 -3.18 4.33 13.52
C LYS A 306 -4.41 4.11 14.39
N LEU A 307 -4.86 2.86 14.54
CA LEU A 307 -6.02 2.53 15.37
C LEU A 307 -5.83 2.91 16.84
N ILE A 308 -4.62 2.82 17.39
CA ILE A 308 -4.30 3.31 18.72
C ILE A 308 -4.55 4.83 18.83
N GLY A 309 -4.14 5.60 17.83
CA GLY A 309 -4.37 7.05 17.79
C GLY A 309 -5.85 7.40 17.86
N HIS A 310 -6.66 6.75 17.01
CA HIS A 310 -8.11 6.93 16.98
C HIS A 310 -8.79 6.46 18.29
N ALA A 311 -8.45 5.27 18.80
CA ALA A 311 -9.01 4.75 20.03
C ALA A 311 -8.74 5.68 21.23
N ARG A 312 -7.52 6.21 21.33
CA ARG A 312 -7.14 7.18 22.38
C ARG A 312 -7.91 8.50 22.28
N ALA A 313 -8.10 9.01 21.05
CA ALA A 313 -8.83 10.27 20.83
C ALA A 313 -10.26 10.18 21.35
N HIS A 314 -10.89 9.02 21.29
CA HIS A 314 -12.26 8.77 21.70
C HIS A 314 -12.40 8.08 23.07
N GLY A 315 -11.32 7.65 23.71
CA GLY A 315 -11.35 6.91 24.97
C GLY A 315 -11.86 5.46 24.83
N THR A 316 -11.87 4.92 23.61
CA THR A 316 -12.26 3.54 23.31
C THR A 316 -11.16 2.60 23.74
N LYS A 317 -11.51 1.48 24.43
CA LYS A 317 -10.50 0.48 24.84
C LYS A 317 -10.00 -0.29 23.62
N LEU A 318 -8.68 -0.42 23.50
CA LEU A 318 -8.07 -1.16 22.39
C LEU A 318 -7.48 -2.49 22.89
N TYR A 319 -7.98 -3.59 22.33
CA TYR A 319 -7.51 -4.94 22.57
C TYR A 319 -6.84 -5.50 21.31
N ALA A 320 -5.72 -6.19 21.47
CA ALA A 320 -5.00 -6.79 20.34
C ALA A 320 -4.97 -8.32 20.43
N ILE A 321 -5.33 -8.99 19.33
CA ILE A 321 -5.13 -10.43 19.12
C ILE A 321 -4.12 -10.57 18.00
N CYS A 322 -2.94 -11.12 18.28
CA CYS A 322 -1.86 -11.23 17.31
C CYS A 322 -1.40 -12.68 17.16
N GLY A 323 -0.80 -13.01 16.02
CA GLY A 323 -0.16 -14.32 15.84
C GLY A 323 0.97 -14.51 16.86
N ASP A 324 1.87 -13.53 16.93
CA ASP A 324 3.00 -13.49 17.86
C ASP A 324 3.35 -12.04 18.24
N SER A 325 4.13 -11.84 19.31
CA SER A 325 4.63 -10.52 19.72
C SER A 325 6.05 -10.62 20.25
N SER A 326 6.93 -9.74 19.77
CA SER A 326 8.27 -9.55 20.32
C SER A 326 8.33 -8.48 21.41
N MET A 327 7.25 -7.77 21.68
CA MET A 327 7.18 -6.66 22.63
C MET A 327 6.56 -7.07 23.97
N PRO A 328 7.10 -6.60 25.10
CA PRO A 328 6.51 -6.80 26.41
C PRO A 328 5.14 -6.09 26.54
N ILE A 329 4.17 -6.74 27.18
CA ILE A 329 2.82 -6.16 27.37
C ILE A 329 2.85 -4.80 28.09
N LYS A 330 3.82 -4.59 28.99
CA LYS A 330 3.97 -3.33 29.72
C LYS A 330 4.26 -2.15 28.78
N ASP A 331 5.09 -2.36 27.75
CA ASP A 331 5.44 -1.35 26.78
C ASP A 331 4.24 -1.07 25.85
N LEU A 332 3.51 -2.13 25.46
CA LEU A 332 2.29 -2.04 24.68
C LEU A 332 1.18 -1.26 25.39
N ASN A 333 1.03 -1.47 26.72
CA ASN A 333 0.07 -0.71 27.51
C ASN A 333 0.41 0.79 27.55
N ALA A 334 1.69 1.13 27.67
CA ALA A 334 2.16 2.52 27.60
C ALA A 334 1.87 3.16 26.22
N MET A 335 1.87 2.34 25.17
CA MET A 335 1.54 2.74 23.80
C MET A 335 0.03 2.80 23.51
N GLY A 336 -0.83 2.25 24.37
CA GLY A 336 -2.29 2.34 24.26
C GLY A 336 -3.02 1.06 23.89
N VAL A 337 -2.34 -0.09 24.01
CA VAL A 337 -2.97 -1.41 23.91
C VAL A 337 -3.40 -1.83 25.31
N ASP A 338 -4.68 -1.85 25.62
CA ASP A 338 -5.18 -2.19 26.98
C ASP A 338 -5.02 -3.68 27.30
N ARG A 339 -5.23 -4.56 26.31
CA ARG A 339 -5.04 -6.01 26.44
C ARG A 339 -4.40 -6.60 25.19
N LEU A 340 -3.55 -7.60 25.39
CA LEU A 340 -2.95 -8.39 24.31
C LEU A 340 -3.12 -9.88 24.58
N VAL A 341 -3.47 -10.62 23.54
CA VAL A 341 -3.38 -12.09 23.50
C VAL A 341 -2.68 -12.51 22.22
N THR A 342 -1.65 -13.35 22.34
CA THR A 342 -0.97 -13.94 21.18
C THR A 342 -1.38 -15.40 21.00
N LEU A 343 -1.62 -15.79 19.73
CA LEU A 343 -2.00 -17.17 19.41
C LEU A 343 -0.82 -18.12 19.67
N ALA A 344 0.41 -17.69 19.44
CA ALA A 344 1.62 -18.48 19.72
C ALA A 344 1.74 -18.88 21.19
N ALA A 345 1.40 -17.97 22.13
CA ALA A 345 1.41 -18.28 23.56
C ALA A 345 0.30 -19.27 23.96
N LEU A 346 -0.83 -19.28 23.24
CA LEU A 346 -1.94 -20.24 23.46
C LEU A 346 -1.62 -21.61 22.83
N ALA A 347 -0.95 -21.62 21.69
CA ALA A 347 -0.60 -22.83 20.94
C ALA A 347 0.64 -23.54 21.47
N GLY A 348 1.50 -22.82 22.21
CA GLY A 348 2.81 -23.29 22.67
C GLY A 348 3.92 -23.19 21.63
N SER A 349 3.60 -22.88 20.36
CA SER A 349 4.57 -22.54 19.30
C SER A 349 3.95 -21.65 18.23
N LYS A 350 4.81 -20.96 17.49
CA LYS A 350 4.40 -20.11 16.37
C LYS A 350 3.91 -20.94 15.17
N GLU A 351 4.57 -22.05 14.91
CA GLU A 351 4.25 -22.98 13.81
C GLU A 351 2.82 -23.53 13.97
N GLU A 352 2.49 -24.01 15.17
CA GLU A 352 1.14 -24.53 15.49
C GLU A 352 0.07 -23.43 15.40
N ALA A 353 0.38 -22.22 15.89
CA ALA A 353 -0.51 -21.06 15.79
C ALA A 353 -0.78 -20.66 14.33
N MET A 354 0.25 -20.70 13.47
CA MET A 354 0.11 -20.37 12.05
C MET A 354 -0.66 -21.45 11.27
N ALA A 355 -0.47 -22.72 11.60
CA ALA A 355 -1.13 -23.83 10.93
C ALA A 355 -2.62 -23.93 11.29
N HIS A 356 -2.99 -23.57 12.51
CA HIS A 356 -4.35 -23.73 13.05
C HIS A 356 -4.85 -22.50 13.82
N PRO A 357 -4.88 -21.29 13.19
CA PRO A 357 -5.23 -20.06 13.88
C PRO A 357 -6.67 -20.07 14.42
N ASP A 358 -7.62 -20.70 13.72
CA ASP A 358 -9.01 -20.88 14.08
C ASP A 358 -9.17 -21.60 15.43
N LYS A 359 -8.38 -22.64 15.67
CA LYS A 359 -8.40 -23.43 16.91
C LYS A 359 -8.08 -22.58 18.16
N PHE A 360 -7.24 -21.57 18.04
CA PHE A 360 -6.76 -20.75 19.14
C PHE A 360 -7.54 -19.44 19.31
N LEU A 361 -8.30 -19.01 18.28
CA LEU A 361 -9.10 -17.79 18.34
C LEU A 361 -10.18 -17.85 19.41
N SER A 362 -10.88 -18.99 19.60
CA SER A 362 -11.88 -19.16 20.65
C SER A 362 -11.29 -18.94 22.06
N ALA A 363 -10.12 -19.52 22.32
CA ALA A 363 -9.41 -19.33 23.58
C ALA A 363 -8.91 -17.87 23.75
N ALA A 364 -8.48 -17.25 22.64
CA ALA A 364 -8.04 -15.86 22.64
C ALA A 364 -9.19 -14.90 22.99
N ILE A 365 -10.36 -15.08 22.39
CA ILE A 365 -11.56 -14.26 22.67
C ILE A 365 -11.99 -14.38 24.14
N LYS A 366 -12.06 -15.58 24.67
CA LYS A 366 -12.42 -15.81 26.09
C LYS A 366 -11.40 -15.21 27.08
N LYS A 367 -10.17 -15.03 26.64
CA LYS A 367 -9.11 -14.48 27.48
C LYS A 367 -9.03 -12.95 27.39
N ILE A 368 -9.44 -12.37 26.26
CA ILE A 368 -9.26 -10.94 26.01
C ILE A 368 -10.50 -10.14 26.41
N LEU A 369 -11.70 -10.71 26.33
CA LEU A 369 -12.98 -10.14 26.81
C LEU A 369 -13.27 -10.53 28.24
#